data_540e671b98996209433b2ad822ca9f95
#
_entry.id   540e671b98996209433b2ad822ca9f95
#
_cell.length_a   1.000
_cell.length_b   1.000
_cell.length_c   1.000
_cell.angle_alpha   90.00
_cell.angle_beta   90.00
_cell.angle_gamma   90.00
#
_symmetry.space_group_name_H-M   'P 1'
#
loop_
_entity.id
_entity.type
_entity.pdbx_description
1 polymer ?
#
loop_
_entity_poly.entity_id
_entity_poly.type
_entity_poly.pdbx_seq_one_letter_code
_entity_poly.pdbx_strand_id
1 'polypeptide(L)'
;MSEKKIFAVDRFEGELAVCISDDDCVVAVPAASLKGLLPRDIFAAFLVGEELKDITPMPEERDRRLKEFRARLHALKGRKKN
;
A
#
# COMPACT_ATOMS: atom_id res chain seq x y z
N MET A 1 -17.64 -4.47 -13.95
CA MET A 1 -17.90 -4.45 -12.52
C MET A 1 -16.60 -4.23 -11.76
N SER A 2 -16.65 -3.32 -10.82
CA SER A 2 -15.46 -2.97 -10.06
C SER A 2 -15.27 -3.92 -8.90
N GLU A 3 -14.06 -4.40 -8.73
CA GLU A 3 -13.69 -5.17 -7.56
C GLU A 3 -12.81 -4.31 -6.68
N LYS A 4 -12.90 -4.50 -5.37
CA LYS A 4 -11.98 -3.84 -4.47
C LYS A 4 -10.59 -4.37 -4.71
N LYS A 5 -9.65 -3.46 -4.86
CA LYS A 5 -8.24 -3.78 -4.98
C LYS A 5 -7.54 -3.45 -3.69
N ILE A 6 -6.42 -4.11 -3.45
CA ILE A 6 -5.59 -3.82 -2.28
C ILE A 6 -4.48 -2.87 -2.72
N PHE A 7 -4.35 -1.77 -1.99
CA PHE A 7 -3.37 -0.74 -2.28
C PHE A 7 -2.43 -0.56 -1.10
N ALA A 8 -1.22 -0.17 -1.39
CA ALA A 8 -0.27 0.29 -0.37
C ALA A 8 0.02 1.76 -0.64
N VAL A 9 0.08 2.55 0.43
CA VAL A 9 0.50 3.93 0.32
C VAL A 9 2.02 3.94 0.17
N ASP A 10 2.51 4.39 -0.98
CA ASP A 10 3.95 4.42 -1.23
C ASP A 10 4.58 5.65 -0.58
N ARG A 11 4.06 6.81 -0.91
CA ARG A 11 4.58 8.06 -0.36
C ARG A 11 3.56 9.18 -0.54
N PHE A 12 3.84 10.30 0.09
CA PHE A 12 3.09 11.52 -0.14
C PHE A 12 3.95 12.49 -0.94
N GLU A 13 3.38 13.10 -1.95
CA GLU A 13 4.03 14.13 -2.73
C GLU A 13 3.15 15.38 -2.69
N GLY A 14 3.54 16.39 -1.89
CA GLY A 14 2.72 17.56 -1.67
C GLY A 14 1.38 17.17 -1.08
N GLU A 15 0.31 17.49 -1.76
CA GLU A 15 -1.05 17.17 -1.32
C GLU A 15 -1.56 15.84 -1.86
N LEU A 16 -0.72 15.12 -2.61
CA LEU A 16 -1.10 13.86 -3.22
C LEU A 16 -0.50 12.69 -2.49
N ALA A 17 -1.27 11.60 -2.43
CA ALA A 17 -0.78 10.31 -1.94
C ALA A 17 -0.60 9.39 -3.13
N VAL A 18 0.59 8.86 -3.27
CA VAL A 18 0.91 7.90 -4.34
C VAL A 18 0.67 6.49 -3.79
N CYS A 19 -0.21 5.75 -4.43
CA CYS A 19 -0.59 4.42 -3.98
C CYS A 19 -0.35 3.40 -5.10
N ILE A 20 0.04 2.20 -4.71
CA ILE A 20 0.32 1.12 -5.64
C ILE A 20 -0.55 -0.07 -5.30
N SER A 21 -1.24 -0.62 -6.30
CA SER A 21 -2.10 -1.78 -6.10
C SER A 21 -1.33 -3.09 -6.23
N ASP A 22 -1.98 -4.19 -5.88
CA ASP A 22 -1.39 -5.53 -5.99
C ASP A 22 -0.95 -5.88 -7.40
N ASP A 23 -1.63 -5.32 -8.41
CA ASP A 23 -1.30 -5.56 -9.81
C ASP A 23 -0.40 -4.46 -10.39
N ASP A 24 0.33 -3.78 -9.52
CA ASP A 24 1.29 -2.73 -9.88
C ASP A 24 0.70 -1.50 -10.57
N CYS A 25 -0.57 -1.26 -10.34
CA CYS A 25 -1.22 -0.02 -10.80
C CYS A 25 -0.87 1.12 -9.87
N VAL A 26 -0.32 2.19 -10.40
CA VAL A 26 0.05 3.36 -9.60
C VAL A 26 -1.01 4.44 -9.76
N VAL A 27 -1.53 4.93 -8.65
CA VAL A 27 -2.49 6.03 -8.65
C VAL A 27 -2.06 7.10 -7.68
N ALA A 28 -2.35 8.35 -8.04
CA ALA A 28 -2.12 9.49 -7.15
C ALA A 28 -3.47 10.11 -6.83
N VAL A 29 -3.80 10.18 -5.56
CA VAL A 29 -5.08 10.72 -5.10
C VAL A 29 -4.82 11.79 -4.04
N PRO A 30 -5.78 12.71 -3.81
CA PRO A 30 -5.59 13.69 -2.74
C PRO A 30 -5.36 12.98 -1.40
N ALA A 31 -4.34 13.41 -0.68
CA ALA A 31 -4.01 12.82 0.62
C ALA A 31 -5.19 12.90 1.59
N ALA A 32 -6.02 13.92 1.48
CA ALA A 32 -7.21 14.06 2.30
C ALA A 32 -8.20 12.92 2.12
N SER A 33 -8.19 12.26 0.97
CA SER A 33 -9.06 11.11 0.71
C SER A 33 -8.70 9.90 1.56
N LEU A 34 -7.47 9.82 2.03
CA LEU A 34 -6.96 8.66 2.78
C LEU A 34 -7.01 8.84 4.29
N LYS A 35 -7.64 9.86 4.77
CA LYS A 35 -7.95 10.12 6.20
C LYS A 35 -7.05 9.43 7.23
N GLY A 36 -5.84 9.91 7.37
CA GLY A 36 -4.95 9.44 8.42
C GLY A 36 -4.13 8.21 8.06
N LEU A 37 -4.23 7.69 6.84
CA LEU A 37 -3.34 6.64 6.40
C LEU A 37 -1.94 7.20 6.20
N LEU A 38 -0.94 6.42 6.58
CA LEU A 38 0.47 6.80 6.53
C LEU A 38 1.19 6.02 5.44
N PRO A 39 2.40 6.43 5.06
CA PRO A 39 3.19 5.63 4.12
C PRO A 39 3.33 4.21 4.64
N ARG A 40 3.22 3.25 3.73
CA ARG A 40 3.25 1.81 3.97
C ARG A 40 1.97 1.23 4.55
N ASP A 41 0.97 2.05 4.83
CA ASP A 41 -0.32 1.51 5.22
C ASP A 41 -0.98 0.81 4.04
N ILE A 42 -1.75 -0.22 4.35
CA ILE A 42 -2.45 -1.02 3.36
C ILE A 42 -3.95 -0.75 3.50
N PHE A 43 -4.62 -0.64 2.39
CA PHE A 43 -6.06 -0.46 2.38
C PHE A 43 -6.68 -1.13 1.17
N ALA A 44 -7.99 -1.40 1.25
CA ALA A 44 -8.76 -1.88 0.11
C ALA A 44 -9.64 -0.75 -0.39
N ALA A 45 -9.81 -0.63 -1.69
CA ALA A 45 -10.66 0.39 -2.27
C ALA A 45 -11.07 0.03 -3.69
N PHE A 46 -12.15 0.64 -4.15
CA PHE A 46 -12.53 0.56 -5.54
C PHE A 46 -11.84 1.66 -6.33
N LEU A 47 -11.24 1.31 -7.43
CA LEU A 47 -10.67 2.29 -8.34
C LEU A 47 -11.69 2.61 -9.43
N VAL A 48 -12.16 3.85 -9.45
CA VAL A 48 -13.14 4.32 -10.43
C VAL A 48 -12.51 5.50 -11.16
N GLY A 49 -12.04 5.25 -12.39
CA GLY A 49 -11.25 6.25 -13.09
C GLY A 49 -9.95 6.52 -12.35
N GLU A 50 -9.75 7.73 -11.88
CA GLU A 50 -8.57 8.11 -11.10
C GLU A 50 -8.90 8.33 -9.63
N GLU A 51 -10.10 7.91 -9.19
CA GLU A 51 -10.54 8.08 -7.81
C GLU A 51 -10.62 6.76 -7.09
N LEU A 52 -10.34 6.81 -5.79
CA LEU A 52 -10.50 5.65 -4.92
C LEU A 52 -11.76 5.83 -4.08
N LYS A 53 -12.60 4.80 -4.04
CA LYS A 53 -13.86 4.81 -3.31
C LYS A 53 -13.93 3.67 -2.32
N ASP A 54 -14.70 3.87 -1.25
CA ASP A 54 -14.87 2.88 -0.18
C ASP A 54 -13.54 2.41 0.40
N ILE A 55 -12.70 3.35 0.76
CA ILE A 55 -11.39 3.06 1.32
C ILE A 55 -11.54 2.41 2.68
N THR A 56 -11.04 1.19 2.80
CA THR A 56 -11.10 0.41 4.03
C THR A 56 -9.68 0.08 4.49
N PRO A 57 -9.21 0.67 5.58
CA PRO A 57 -7.87 0.36 6.09
C PRO A 57 -7.73 -1.11 6.47
N MET A 58 -6.55 -1.67 6.22
CA MET A 58 -6.25 -3.07 6.52
C MET A 58 -4.95 -3.16 7.35
N PRO A 59 -4.99 -2.77 8.62
CA PRO A 59 -3.78 -2.74 9.44
C PRO A 59 -3.15 -4.11 9.63
N GLU A 60 -3.95 -5.16 9.67
CA GLU A 60 -3.43 -6.53 9.81
C GLU A 60 -2.60 -6.94 8.60
N GLU A 61 -3.00 -6.53 7.42
CA GLU A 61 -2.28 -6.82 6.19
C GLU A 61 -0.93 -6.13 6.18
N ARG A 62 -0.87 -4.90 6.67
CA ARG A 62 0.38 -4.17 6.80
C ARG A 62 1.36 -4.91 7.70
N ASP A 63 0.89 -5.36 8.85
CA ASP A 63 1.74 -6.08 9.81
C ASP A 63 2.27 -7.37 9.20
N ARG A 64 1.42 -8.11 8.50
CA ARG A 64 1.82 -9.34 7.83
C ARG A 64 2.91 -9.09 6.80
N ARG A 65 2.75 -8.07 5.98
CA ARG A 65 3.73 -7.74 4.95
C ARG A 65 5.05 -7.28 5.53
N LEU A 66 5.01 -6.55 6.63
CA LEU A 66 6.23 -6.14 7.31
C LEU A 66 6.99 -7.34 7.84
N LYS A 67 6.30 -8.32 8.40
CA LYS A 67 6.93 -9.55 8.87
C LYS A 67 7.58 -10.32 7.74
N GLU A 68 6.90 -10.45 6.62
CA GLU A 68 7.45 -11.12 5.44
C GLU A 68 8.70 -10.41 4.93
N PHE A 69 8.68 -9.08 4.92
CA PHE A 69 9.82 -8.30 4.48
C PHE A 69 11.02 -8.52 5.39
N ARG A 70 10.81 -8.52 6.70
CA ARG A 70 11.88 -8.77 7.66
C ARG A 70 12.47 -10.17 7.51
N ALA A 71 11.61 -11.14 7.27
CA ALA A 71 12.07 -12.52 7.05
C ALA A 71 12.95 -12.61 5.81
N ARG A 72 12.60 -11.92 4.74
CA ARG A 72 13.41 -11.88 3.52
C ARG A 72 14.77 -11.24 3.77
N LEU A 73 14.78 -10.14 4.50
CA LEU A 73 16.05 -9.48 4.84
C LEU A 73 16.95 -10.38 5.65
N HIS A 74 16.39 -11.12 6.59
CA HIS A 74 17.15 -12.07 7.39
C HIS A 74 17.78 -13.15 6.52
N ALA A 75 17.00 -13.70 5.61
CA ALA A 75 17.51 -14.73 4.70
C ALA A 75 18.64 -14.20 3.83
N LEU A 76 18.51 -12.97 3.33
CA LEU A 76 19.53 -12.36 2.50
C LEU A 76 20.82 -12.11 3.28
N LYS A 77 20.70 -11.66 4.52
CA LYS A 77 21.86 -11.46 5.37
C LYS A 77 22.59 -12.77 5.63
N GLY A 78 21.86 -13.83 5.84
CA GLY A 78 22.46 -15.15 6.02
C GLY A 78 23.28 -15.58 4.81
N ARG A 79 22.78 -15.33 3.62
CA ARG A 79 23.48 -15.67 2.39
C ARG A 79 24.76 -14.89 2.19
N LYS A 80 24.79 -13.65 2.63
CA LYS A 80 25.96 -12.79 2.45
C LYS A 80 27.15 -13.20 3.27
N LYS A 81 26.95 -14.02 4.26
CA LYS A 81 28.06 -14.48 5.10
C LYS A 81 28.92 -15.55 4.43
N ASN A 82 28.48 -16.05 3.33
CA ASN A 82 29.22 -17.08 2.62
C ASN A 82 30.13 -16.51 1.54
#